data_121f1029d60feb6cb6ad6fbf8d5ee2b1
#
_entry.id   121f1029d60feb6cb6ad6fbf8d5ee2b1
#
_cell.length_a   1.000
_cell.length_b   1.000
_cell.length_c   1.000
_cell.angle_alpha   90.00
_cell.angle_beta   90.00
_cell.angle_gamma   90.00
#
_symmetry.space_group_name_H-M   'P 1'
#
loop_
_entity.id
_entity.type
_entity.pdbx_description
1 polymer ?
#
loop_
_entity_poly.entity_id
_entity_poly.type
_entity_poly.pdbx_seq_one_letter_code
_entity_poly.pdbx_strand_id
1 'polypeptide(L)'
;MSAKSDKMVDVDKVELLQAPELPMTSDAIFQGITHYFGRMLGRRTVRTASPVLYQAVVYTTRDRLMERWGKTRMAIERDHNRRVSYLSLEFLMGRLLRNALLNLNIEEET
;
A
#
# COMPACT_ATOMS: atom_id res chain seq x y z
N MET A 1 30.74 4.19 -27.59
CA MET A 1 30.67 3.33 -26.40
C MET A 1 30.04 4.01 -25.18
N SER A 2 29.43 5.12 -25.36
CA SER A 2 28.67 5.85 -24.31
C SER A 2 27.22 5.37 -24.11
N ALA A 3 26.76 4.39 -24.89
CA ALA A 3 25.39 3.92 -24.84
C ALA A 3 24.98 3.18 -23.55
N LYS A 4 25.94 2.87 -22.68
CA LYS A 4 25.66 2.24 -21.37
C LYS A 4 25.42 3.26 -20.25
N SER A 5 25.88 4.49 -20.40
CA SER A 5 25.67 5.52 -19.39
C SER A 5 24.31 6.22 -19.53
N ASP A 6 23.72 6.21 -20.73
CA ASP A 6 22.37 6.77 -20.96
C ASP A 6 21.23 5.90 -20.42
N LYS A 7 21.57 4.68 -19.97
CA LYS A 7 20.62 3.77 -19.30
C LYS A 7 20.71 3.79 -17.78
N MET A 8 21.50 4.68 -17.20
CA MET A 8 21.30 4.98 -15.79
C MET A 8 19.91 5.55 -15.66
N VAL A 9 19.06 4.76 -15.03
CA VAL A 9 17.71 5.14 -14.64
C VAL A 9 17.83 6.52 -13.99
N ASP A 10 17.32 7.53 -14.70
CA ASP A 10 17.16 8.84 -14.14
C ASP A 10 16.19 8.65 -12.97
N VAL A 11 16.70 8.71 -11.74
CA VAL A 11 15.92 8.49 -10.52
C VAL A 11 14.80 9.52 -10.41
N ASP A 12 14.93 10.64 -11.10
CA ASP A 12 13.90 11.68 -11.19
C ASP A 12 12.80 11.32 -12.19
N LYS A 13 13.03 10.39 -13.09
CA LYS A 13 12.03 9.84 -14.02
C LYS A 13 11.57 8.45 -13.57
N VAL A 14 11.07 8.37 -12.37
CA VAL A 14 10.62 7.12 -11.75
C VAL A 14 9.29 6.61 -12.34
N GLU A 15 9.05 6.80 -13.63
CA GLU A 15 7.93 6.16 -14.34
C GLU A 15 8.00 4.63 -14.25
N LEU A 16 9.21 4.08 -14.14
CA LEU A 16 9.42 2.63 -13.96
C LEU A 16 8.97 2.10 -12.61
N LEU A 17 8.79 2.96 -11.61
CA LEU A 17 8.32 2.59 -10.28
C LEU A 17 6.84 2.92 -10.06
N GLN A 18 6.17 3.49 -11.07
CA GLN A 18 4.73 3.68 -11.05
C GLN A 18 4.05 2.35 -11.38
N ALA A 19 3.86 1.54 -10.37
CA ALA A 19 2.90 0.45 -10.48
C ALA A 19 1.51 1.03 -10.84
N PRO A 20 0.73 0.36 -11.69
CA PRO A 20 -0.63 0.80 -11.97
C PRO A 20 -1.40 0.95 -10.66
N GLU A 21 -2.26 1.98 -10.61
CA GLU A 21 -3.09 2.23 -9.43
C GLU A 21 -3.91 1.00 -9.05
N LEU A 22 -3.94 0.70 -7.77
CA LEU A 22 -4.74 -0.39 -7.24
C LEU A 22 -6.21 0.06 -7.15
N PRO A 23 -7.12 -0.60 -7.88
CA PRO A 23 -8.54 -0.28 -7.79
C PRO A 23 -9.10 -0.51 -6.38
N MET A 24 -10.09 0.30 -6.00
CA MET A 24 -10.80 0.19 -4.72
C MET A 24 -12.11 -0.59 -4.84
N THR A 25 -12.19 -1.51 -5.79
CA THR A 25 -13.37 -2.36 -6.02
C THR A 25 -13.27 -3.66 -5.23
N SER A 26 -14.41 -4.25 -4.90
CA SER A 26 -14.49 -5.55 -4.21
C SER A 26 -13.64 -6.62 -4.90
N ASP A 27 -13.73 -6.69 -6.23
CA ASP A 27 -12.99 -7.70 -7.00
C ASP A 27 -11.48 -7.50 -6.91
N ALA A 28 -11.01 -6.26 -6.98
CA ALA A 28 -9.59 -5.94 -6.86
C ALA A 28 -9.06 -6.20 -5.44
N ILE A 29 -9.87 -5.92 -4.43
CA ILE A 29 -9.54 -6.22 -3.02
C ILE A 29 -9.47 -7.73 -2.82
N PHE A 30 -10.47 -8.47 -3.34
CA PHE A 30 -10.48 -9.92 -3.27
C PHE A 30 -9.27 -10.55 -3.98
N GLN A 31 -8.89 -10.05 -5.15
CA GLN A 31 -7.68 -10.49 -5.85
C GLN A 31 -6.42 -10.22 -5.04
N GLY A 32 -6.33 -9.06 -4.39
CA GLY A 32 -5.22 -8.73 -3.49
C GLY A 32 -5.12 -9.69 -2.31
N ILE A 33 -6.25 -9.95 -1.65
CA ILE A 33 -6.31 -10.91 -0.52
C ILE A 33 -5.90 -12.31 -0.99
N THR A 34 -6.42 -12.76 -2.13
CA THR A 34 -6.10 -14.06 -2.71
C THR A 34 -4.61 -14.15 -3.08
N HIS A 35 -4.04 -13.08 -3.62
CA HIS A 35 -2.63 -13.01 -3.95
C HIS A 35 -1.75 -13.21 -2.71
N TYR A 36 -2.01 -12.44 -1.65
CA TYR A 36 -1.23 -12.55 -0.41
C TYR A 36 -1.45 -13.88 0.30
N PHE A 37 -2.69 -14.34 0.35
CA PHE A 37 -3.05 -15.61 0.96
C PHE A 37 -2.37 -16.80 0.28
N GLY A 38 -2.41 -16.84 -1.04
CA GLY A 38 -1.87 -17.97 -1.83
C GLY A 38 -0.37 -17.90 -2.03
N ARG A 39 0.15 -16.73 -2.45
CA ARG A 39 1.56 -16.60 -2.88
C ARG A 39 2.50 -16.18 -1.78
N MET A 40 2.11 -15.25 -0.93
CA MET A 40 2.97 -14.75 0.13
C MET A 40 2.91 -15.62 1.39
N LEU A 41 1.72 -16.07 1.76
CA LEU A 41 1.50 -16.85 2.98
C LEU A 41 1.40 -18.37 2.71
N GLY A 42 1.44 -18.77 1.44
CA GLY A 42 1.52 -20.19 1.01
C GLY A 42 0.30 -21.02 1.37
N ARG A 43 -0.87 -20.43 1.55
CA ARG A 43 -2.10 -21.13 1.92
C ARG A 43 -3.02 -21.33 0.72
N ARG A 44 -3.68 -22.48 0.66
CA ARG A 44 -4.63 -22.81 -0.41
C ARG A 44 -6.06 -23.04 0.08
N THR A 45 -6.24 -23.24 1.38
CA THR A 45 -7.55 -23.51 1.97
C THR A 45 -7.83 -22.59 3.15
N VAL A 46 -9.03 -22.06 3.21
CA VAL A 46 -9.47 -21.10 4.22
C VAL A 46 -9.81 -21.76 5.57
N ARG A 47 -9.99 -23.08 5.57
CA ARG A 47 -10.60 -23.85 6.67
C ARG A 47 -9.88 -23.78 8.03
N THR A 48 -8.61 -23.37 8.07
CA THR A 48 -7.81 -23.33 9.30
C THR A 48 -6.98 -22.07 9.45
N ALA A 49 -7.28 -21.03 8.68
CA ALA A 49 -6.34 -19.97 8.45
C ALA A 49 -6.87 -18.56 8.77
N SER A 50 -7.76 -18.43 9.77
CA SER A 50 -8.29 -17.12 10.18
C SER A 50 -7.20 -16.08 10.46
N PRO A 51 -6.11 -16.37 11.18
CA PRO A 51 -5.02 -15.40 11.38
C PRO A 51 -4.29 -15.05 10.07
N VAL A 52 -4.12 -16.03 9.19
CA VAL A 52 -3.45 -15.85 7.89
C VAL A 52 -4.30 -15.02 6.93
N LEU A 53 -5.62 -15.26 6.95
CA LEU A 53 -6.56 -14.45 6.19
C LEU A 53 -6.53 -12.99 6.65
N TYR A 54 -6.52 -12.77 7.96
CA TYR A 54 -6.38 -11.44 8.53
C TYR A 54 -5.09 -10.74 8.05
N GLN A 55 -3.96 -11.45 8.04
CA GLN A 55 -2.70 -10.92 7.51
C GLN A 55 -2.81 -10.56 6.03
N ALA A 56 -3.47 -11.38 5.21
CA ALA A 56 -3.68 -11.07 3.80
C ALA A 56 -4.50 -9.80 3.60
N VAL A 57 -5.55 -9.60 4.40
CA VAL A 57 -6.35 -8.36 4.42
C VAL A 57 -5.48 -7.16 4.81
N VAL A 58 -4.67 -7.30 5.86
CA VAL A 58 -3.77 -6.23 6.31
C VAL A 58 -2.78 -5.84 5.20
N TYR A 59 -2.16 -6.79 4.53
CA TYR A 59 -1.22 -6.49 3.44
C TYR A 59 -1.91 -5.84 2.25
N THR A 60 -3.08 -6.31 1.86
CA THR A 60 -3.88 -5.72 0.78
C THR A 60 -4.28 -4.27 1.09
N THR A 61 -4.64 -4.00 2.33
CA THR A 61 -4.95 -2.64 2.81
C THR A 61 -3.70 -1.77 2.84
N ARG A 62 -2.59 -2.33 3.33
CA ARG A 62 -1.30 -1.63 3.38
C ARG A 62 -0.84 -1.17 2.00
N ASP A 63 -0.96 -2.00 0.98
CA ASP A 63 -0.55 -1.64 -0.38
C ASP A 63 -1.27 -0.37 -0.86
N ARG A 64 -2.56 -0.27 -0.61
CA ARG A 64 -3.37 0.90 -0.98
C ARG A 64 -3.01 2.14 -0.18
N LEU A 65 -2.70 1.97 1.11
CA LEU A 65 -2.21 3.06 1.95
C LEU A 65 -0.85 3.58 1.46
N MET A 66 0.06 2.66 1.15
CA MET A 66 1.41 3.03 0.68
C MET A 66 1.36 3.74 -0.67
N GLU A 67 0.45 3.35 -1.55
CA GLU A 67 0.23 4.03 -2.81
C GLU A 67 -0.23 5.48 -2.60
N ARG A 68 -1.24 5.71 -1.76
CA ARG A 68 -1.71 7.06 -1.41
C ARG A 68 -0.63 7.88 -0.71
N TRP A 69 0.09 7.26 0.21
CA TRP A 69 1.20 7.90 0.90
C TRP A 69 2.31 8.32 -0.05
N GLY A 70 2.65 7.47 -1.01
CA GLY A 70 3.61 7.78 -2.06
C GLY A 70 3.19 9.01 -2.88
N LYS A 71 1.91 9.07 -3.30
CA LYS A 71 1.36 10.23 -4.01
C LYS A 71 1.45 11.52 -3.20
N THR A 72 1.06 11.47 -1.93
CA THR A 72 1.15 12.62 -1.03
C THR A 72 2.59 13.09 -0.87
N ARG A 73 3.52 12.16 -0.71
CA ARG A 73 4.93 12.46 -0.58
C ARG A 73 5.50 13.14 -1.82
N MET A 74 5.18 12.62 -2.99
CA MET A 74 5.58 13.23 -4.28
C MET A 74 5.01 14.63 -4.43
N ALA A 75 3.74 14.85 -4.04
CA ALA A 75 3.12 16.18 -4.08
C ALA A 75 3.83 17.17 -3.14
N ILE A 76 4.18 16.74 -1.93
CA ILE A 76 4.93 17.57 -0.97
C ILE A 76 6.30 17.96 -1.53
N GLU A 77 6.99 17.02 -2.16
CA GLU A 77 8.32 17.25 -2.75
C GLU A 77 8.23 18.18 -3.95
N ARG A 78 7.25 17.98 -4.81
CA ARG A 78 7.03 18.85 -6.00
C ARG A 78 6.67 20.28 -5.62
N ASP A 79 5.77 20.43 -4.66
CA ASP A 79 5.21 21.75 -4.31
C ASP A 79 6.01 22.45 -3.20
N HIS A 80 7.11 21.83 -2.72
CA HIS A 80 7.96 22.33 -1.63
C HIS A 80 7.18 22.78 -0.38
N ASN A 81 6.14 22.06 -0.05
CA ASN A 81 5.26 22.38 1.06
C ASN A 81 5.98 22.27 2.41
N ARG A 82 5.61 23.16 3.34
CA ARG A 82 6.10 23.08 4.71
C ARG A 82 5.58 21.82 5.38
N ARG A 83 6.47 21.16 6.12
CA ARG A 83 6.13 19.97 6.91
C ARG A 83 6.02 20.34 8.38
N VAL A 84 4.99 19.82 9.02
CA VAL A 84 4.82 19.90 10.46
C VAL A 84 5.00 18.50 11.02
N SER A 85 5.90 18.33 11.98
CA SER A 85 6.14 17.07 12.66
C SER A 85 5.58 17.14 14.07
N TYR A 86 4.74 16.17 14.40
CA TYR A 86 4.23 16.00 15.76
C TYR A 86 5.04 14.88 16.45
N LEU A 87 5.72 15.25 17.53
CA LEU A 87 6.50 14.31 18.32
C LEU A 87 5.76 14.04 19.63
N SER A 88 5.43 12.78 19.87
CA SER A 88 4.81 12.33 21.11
C SER A 88 5.49 11.07 21.60
N LEU A 89 5.67 10.98 22.93
CA LEU A 89 6.16 9.78 23.59
C LEU A 89 5.04 8.78 23.89
N GLU A 90 3.79 9.24 23.85
CA GLU A 90 2.61 8.43 24.13
C GLU A 90 1.73 8.37 22.89
N PHE A 91 1.60 7.17 22.31
CA PHE A 91 0.70 6.88 21.21
C PHE A 91 -0.36 5.89 21.68
N LEU A 92 -1.56 6.38 21.93
CA LEU A 92 -2.72 5.53 22.18
C LEU A 92 -3.27 5.05 20.83
N MET A 93 -2.90 3.83 20.44
CA MET A 93 -3.30 3.24 19.18
C MET A 93 -4.27 2.07 19.39
N GLY A 94 -5.37 2.08 18.64
CA GLY A 94 -6.32 0.99 18.62
C GLY A 94 -7.07 0.94 17.31
N ARG A 95 -7.55 -0.26 16.94
CA ARG A 95 -8.38 -0.48 15.74
C ARG A 95 -7.80 0.12 14.45
N LEU A 96 -6.49 0.05 14.27
CA LEU A 96 -5.78 0.68 13.17
C LEU A 96 -6.23 0.18 11.80
N LEU A 97 -6.51 -1.10 11.66
CA LEU A 97 -6.99 -1.66 10.40
C LEU A 97 -8.33 -1.05 9.99
N ARG A 98 -9.30 -1.01 10.88
CA ARG A 98 -10.60 -0.40 10.60
C ARG A 98 -10.48 1.08 10.24
N ASN A 99 -9.66 1.81 10.99
CA ASN A 99 -9.38 3.21 10.67
C ASN A 99 -8.76 3.37 9.27
N ALA A 100 -7.86 2.49 8.88
CA ALA A 100 -7.26 2.50 7.54
C ALA A 100 -8.31 2.22 6.45
N LEU A 101 -9.19 1.24 6.65
CA LEU A 101 -10.26 0.90 5.71
C LEU A 101 -11.25 2.06 5.53
N LEU A 102 -11.64 2.72 6.63
CA LEU A 102 -12.48 3.92 6.59
C LEU A 102 -11.82 5.05 5.80
N ASN A 103 -10.55 5.34 6.07
CA ASN A 103 -9.81 6.40 5.38
C ASN A 103 -9.59 6.11 3.89
N LEU A 104 -9.53 4.85 3.52
CA LEU A 104 -9.48 4.39 2.13
C LEU A 104 -10.86 4.37 1.47
N ASN A 105 -11.93 4.48 2.26
CA ASN A 105 -13.32 4.36 1.84
C ASN A 105 -13.66 2.99 1.22
N ILE A 106 -13.13 1.93 1.81
CA ILE A 106 -13.32 0.54 1.38
C ILE A 106 -13.81 -0.37 2.51
N GLU A 107 -14.32 0.18 3.60
CA GLU A 107 -14.79 -0.62 4.75
C GLU A 107 -15.89 -1.60 4.34
N GLU A 108 -16.83 -1.16 3.51
CA GLU A 108 -17.95 -1.98 3.04
C GLU A 108 -17.53 -3.02 2.00
N GLU A 109 -16.42 -2.77 1.29
CA GLU A 109 -15.89 -3.65 0.24
C GLU A 109 -15.01 -4.80 0.79
N THR A 110 -14.68 -4.73 2.07
CA THR A 110 -13.79 -5.68 2.73
C THR A 110 -14.55 -6.57 3.69
#